data_4cc6e219189e1596a1f159181f6ab9bd
#
_entry.id   4cc6e219189e1596a1f159181f6ab9bd
#
_cell.length_a   1.000
_cell.length_b   1.000
_cell.length_c   1.000
_cell.angle_alpha   90.00
_cell.angle_beta   90.00
_cell.angle_gamma   90.00
#
_symmetry.space_group_name_H-M   'P 1'
#
loop_
_entity.id
_entity.type
_entity.pdbx_description
1 polymer ?
#
loop_
_entity_poly.entity_id
_entity_poly.type
_entity_poly.pdbx_seq_one_letter_code
_entity_poly.pdbx_strand_id
1 'polypeptide(L)'
;MSMPEKVIQIDIPVKLAEVKLVYSIASLSFEGDLPASLFHMGLIMNDSADWKVKPQVFAIFHTNAGHVTLHDQAYNADRKIATGNPYKQLVLDLIKRGVHVELCGATAKVHNYGNADLLPGIPINTDAMARTTQLVQEGFIKVSES
;
A
#
# COMPACT_ATOMS: atom_id res chain seq x y z
N MET A 1 -2.14 -32.52 16.43
CA MET A 1 -3.61 -32.42 16.56
C MET A 1 -4.05 -31.01 16.24
N SER A 2 -4.93 -30.87 15.27
CA SER A 2 -5.44 -29.55 14.87
C SER A 2 -6.58 -29.15 15.81
N MET A 3 -6.66 -27.85 16.08
CA MET A 3 -7.77 -27.30 16.85
C MET A 3 -8.99 -27.12 15.92
N PRO A 4 -10.20 -27.39 16.41
CA PRO A 4 -11.38 -27.13 15.60
C PRO A 4 -11.51 -25.63 15.32
N GLU A 5 -11.96 -25.29 14.13
CA GLU A 5 -12.25 -23.91 13.79
C GLU A 5 -13.37 -23.37 14.68
N LYS A 6 -13.16 -22.16 15.16
CA LYS A 6 -14.20 -21.44 15.87
C LYS A 6 -15.18 -20.83 14.87
N VAL A 7 -16.44 -20.79 15.25
CA VAL A 7 -17.46 -20.10 14.46
C VAL A 7 -17.28 -18.59 14.68
N ILE A 8 -17.17 -17.86 13.59
CA ILE A 8 -17.09 -16.40 13.61
C ILE A 8 -18.33 -15.85 12.96
N GLN A 9 -19.11 -15.11 13.71
CA GLN A 9 -20.28 -14.44 13.21
C GLN A 9 -19.97 -12.95 13.03
N ILE A 10 -20.26 -12.41 11.85
CA ILE A 10 -20.11 -10.98 11.63
C ILE A 10 -21.37 -10.30 12.12
N ASP A 11 -21.27 -9.59 13.23
CA ASP A 11 -22.39 -8.91 13.87
C ASP A 11 -22.73 -7.58 13.21
N ILE A 12 -21.75 -6.96 12.57
CA ILE A 12 -21.92 -5.67 11.88
C ILE A 12 -21.43 -5.83 10.45
N PRO A 13 -22.29 -6.38 9.58
CA PRO A 13 -21.93 -6.49 8.16
C PRO A 13 -21.95 -5.11 7.52
N VAL A 14 -20.92 -4.81 6.70
CA VAL A 14 -20.82 -3.54 6.01
C VAL A 14 -20.81 -3.80 4.51
N LYS A 15 -21.54 -2.97 3.78
CA LYS A 15 -21.51 -2.94 2.33
C LYS A 15 -21.48 -1.49 1.90
N LEU A 16 -20.34 -1.07 1.31
CA LEU A 16 -20.20 0.30 0.83
C LEU A 16 -20.73 0.41 -0.60
N ALA A 17 -21.33 1.56 -0.91
CA ALA A 17 -21.75 1.90 -2.27
C ALA A 17 -20.62 2.53 -3.08
N GLU A 18 -19.60 3.06 -2.41
CA GLU A 18 -18.45 3.71 -3.03
C GLU A 18 -17.21 3.43 -2.19
N VAL A 19 -16.08 3.19 -2.86
CA VAL A 19 -14.78 3.02 -2.20
C VAL A 19 -13.80 4.00 -2.84
N LYS A 20 -13.41 5.04 -2.08
CA LYS A 20 -12.43 6.06 -2.48
C LYS A 20 -11.50 6.28 -1.29
N LEU A 21 -10.37 5.61 -1.28
CA LEU A 21 -9.45 5.59 -0.15
C LEU A 21 -8.05 6.02 -0.56
N VAL A 22 -7.40 6.80 0.29
CA VAL A 22 -5.97 7.06 0.19
C VAL A 22 -5.31 6.56 1.47
N TYR A 23 -4.38 5.62 1.33
CA TYR A 23 -3.54 5.11 2.42
C TYR A 23 -2.26 5.92 2.46
N SER A 24 -2.00 6.57 3.59
CA SER A 24 -0.74 7.25 3.86
C SER A 24 0.11 6.34 4.73
N ILE A 25 1.21 5.82 4.19
CA ILE A 25 1.99 4.76 4.81
C ILE A 25 3.39 5.29 5.12
N ALA A 26 3.60 5.66 6.39
CA ALA A 26 4.86 6.24 6.85
C ALA A 26 5.87 5.18 7.30
N SER A 27 5.39 4.05 7.77
CA SER A 27 6.20 2.91 8.21
C SER A 27 5.39 1.65 8.08
N LEU A 28 6.04 0.48 8.17
CA LEU A 28 5.35 -0.80 8.11
C LEU A 28 5.14 -1.34 9.51
N SER A 29 3.88 -1.68 9.81
CA SER A 29 3.53 -2.56 10.92
C SER A 29 3.18 -3.92 10.35
N PHE A 30 3.28 -4.94 11.18
CA PHE A 30 3.09 -6.31 10.75
C PHE A 30 2.00 -7.00 11.55
N GLU A 31 1.22 -7.81 10.86
CA GLU A 31 0.28 -8.75 11.46
C GLU A 31 0.89 -10.14 11.21
N GLY A 32 1.58 -10.69 12.23
CA GLY A 32 2.47 -11.81 12.03
C GLY A 32 3.62 -11.42 11.09
N ASP A 33 3.78 -12.14 9.99
CA ASP A 33 4.79 -11.85 8.98
C ASP A 33 4.27 -10.99 7.83
N LEU A 34 2.99 -10.59 7.87
CA LEU A 34 2.36 -9.80 6.81
C LEU A 34 2.44 -8.31 7.12
N PRO A 35 2.87 -7.49 6.14
CA PRO A 35 2.77 -6.04 6.27
C PRO A 35 1.30 -5.65 6.34
N ALA A 36 0.88 -5.09 7.47
CA ALA A 36 -0.54 -4.85 7.75
C ALA A 36 -1.22 -3.97 6.69
N SER A 37 -0.57 -2.87 6.27
CA SER A 37 -1.17 -1.98 5.28
C SER A 37 -1.39 -2.66 3.93
N LEU A 38 -0.43 -3.46 3.47
CA LEU A 38 -0.56 -4.19 2.20
C LEU A 38 -1.65 -5.25 2.30
N PHE A 39 -1.72 -5.95 3.44
CA PHE A 39 -2.76 -6.93 3.70
C PHE A 39 -4.15 -6.27 3.72
N HIS A 40 -4.29 -5.15 4.44
CA HIS A 40 -5.58 -4.44 4.54
C HIS A 40 -6.06 -3.90 3.20
N MET A 41 -5.16 -3.43 2.34
CA MET A 41 -5.55 -3.03 0.99
C MET A 41 -6.07 -4.20 0.18
N GLY A 42 -5.47 -5.38 0.33
CA GLY A 42 -5.98 -6.60 -0.28
C GLY A 42 -7.40 -6.93 0.18
N LEU A 43 -7.68 -6.75 1.48
CA LEU A 43 -9.02 -6.99 2.03
C LEU A 43 -10.06 -6.04 1.43
N ILE A 44 -9.79 -4.73 1.36
CA ILE A 44 -10.77 -3.80 0.79
C ILE A 44 -10.98 -4.04 -0.71
N MET A 45 -9.96 -4.52 -1.41
CA MET A 45 -10.11 -4.89 -2.82
C MET A 45 -11.02 -6.12 -2.94
N ASN A 46 -10.87 -7.12 -2.06
CA ASN A 46 -11.76 -8.29 -2.02
C ASN A 46 -13.19 -7.90 -1.67
N ASP A 47 -13.37 -7.08 -0.64
CA ASP A 47 -14.68 -6.59 -0.21
C ASP A 47 -15.39 -5.86 -1.35
N SER A 48 -14.66 -4.98 -2.04
CA SER A 48 -15.20 -4.21 -3.16
C SER A 48 -15.71 -5.12 -4.28
N ALA A 49 -14.97 -6.20 -4.57
CA ALA A 49 -15.40 -7.19 -5.56
C ALA A 49 -16.70 -7.88 -5.12
N ASP A 50 -16.80 -8.26 -3.85
CA ASP A 50 -18.00 -8.88 -3.28
C ASP A 50 -19.19 -7.93 -3.33
N TRP A 51 -18.96 -6.63 -3.09
CA TRP A 51 -20.00 -5.60 -3.14
C TRP A 51 -20.35 -5.18 -4.57
N LYS A 52 -19.57 -5.63 -5.57
CA LYS A 52 -19.70 -5.21 -6.97
C LYS A 52 -19.49 -3.70 -7.13
N VAL A 53 -18.51 -3.16 -6.40
CA VAL A 53 -18.11 -1.77 -6.45
C VAL A 53 -16.72 -1.69 -7.05
N LYS A 54 -16.49 -0.76 -7.97
CA LYS A 54 -15.16 -0.49 -8.50
C LYS A 54 -14.40 0.41 -7.53
N PRO A 55 -13.38 -0.10 -6.83
CA PRO A 55 -12.67 0.71 -5.85
C PRO A 55 -11.70 1.67 -6.50
N GLN A 56 -11.51 2.82 -5.84
CA GLN A 56 -10.42 3.75 -6.12
C GLN A 56 -9.56 3.81 -4.87
N VAL A 57 -8.37 3.22 -4.94
CA VAL A 57 -7.47 3.10 -3.80
C VAL A 57 -6.09 3.60 -4.20
N PHE A 58 -5.58 4.56 -3.44
CA PHE A 58 -4.23 5.10 -3.58
C PHE A 58 -3.41 4.73 -2.36
N ALA A 59 -2.18 4.29 -2.58
CA ALA A 59 -1.22 3.96 -1.53
C ALA A 59 0.01 4.85 -1.71
N ILE A 60 0.24 5.76 -0.76
CA ILE A 60 1.36 6.69 -0.81
C ILE A 60 2.38 6.25 0.23
N PHE A 61 3.53 5.76 -0.23
CA PHE A 61 4.62 5.33 0.64
C PHE A 61 5.58 6.48 0.88
N HIS A 62 5.95 6.69 2.14
CA HIS A 62 6.83 7.79 2.51
C HIS A 62 7.60 7.48 3.80
N THR A 63 8.46 8.38 4.21
CA THR A 63 9.24 8.31 5.46
C THR A 63 9.98 6.97 5.56
N ASN A 64 9.62 6.11 6.48
CA ASN A 64 10.30 4.83 6.71
C ASN A 64 9.74 3.69 5.86
N ALA A 65 8.77 3.95 4.99
CA ALA A 65 8.16 2.94 4.13
C ALA A 65 8.50 3.12 2.65
N GLY A 66 9.30 4.12 2.30
CA GLY A 66 9.64 4.39 0.90
C GLY A 66 10.33 3.23 0.19
N HIS A 67 11.15 2.47 0.92
CA HIS A 67 11.90 1.33 0.37
C HIS A 67 11.00 0.23 -0.22
N VAL A 68 9.74 0.17 0.19
CA VAL A 68 8.77 -0.82 -0.30
C VAL A 68 8.55 -0.71 -1.81
N THR A 69 8.76 0.49 -2.37
CA THR A 69 8.53 0.78 -3.78
C THR A 69 9.69 0.41 -4.70
N LEU A 70 10.82 -0.02 -4.16
CA LEU A 70 12.05 -0.24 -4.91
C LEU A 70 12.08 -1.61 -5.62
N HIS A 71 12.69 -1.66 -6.81
CA HIS A 71 13.03 -2.94 -7.43
C HIS A 71 14.16 -3.62 -6.64
N ASP A 72 14.41 -4.89 -6.94
CA ASP A 72 15.34 -5.72 -6.15
C ASP A 72 16.73 -5.10 -6.01
N GLN A 73 17.29 -4.62 -7.11
CA GLN A 73 18.67 -4.09 -7.11
C GLN A 73 18.79 -2.84 -6.23
N ALA A 74 17.84 -1.91 -6.36
CA ALA A 74 17.82 -0.70 -5.56
C ALA A 74 17.54 -1.02 -4.09
N TYR A 75 16.65 -1.96 -3.83
CA TYR A 75 16.32 -2.42 -2.48
C TYR A 75 17.56 -3.01 -1.81
N ASN A 76 18.28 -3.88 -2.51
CA ASN A 76 19.49 -4.49 -2.00
C ASN A 76 20.55 -3.44 -1.63
N ALA A 77 20.73 -2.44 -2.49
CA ALA A 77 21.71 -1.37 -2.24
C ALA A 77 21.30 -0.52 -1.03
N ASP A 78 20.02 -0.16 -0.93
CA ASP A 78 19.49 0.67 0.16
C ASP A 78 19.55 -0.05 1.51
N ARG A 79 19.16 -1.33 1.53
CA ARG A 79 19.05 -2.11 2.77
C ARG A 79 20.31 -2.93 3.08
N LYS A 80 21.30 -2.91 2.20
CA LYS A 80 22.57 -3.67 2.34
C LYS A 80 22.33 -5.17 2.50
N ILE A 81 21.50 -5.71 1.61
CA ILE A 81 21.17 -7.14 1.56
C ILE A 81 21.33 -7.64 0.11
N ALA A 82 21.10 -8.92 -0.11
CA ALA A 82 21.25 -9.52 -1.43
C ALA A 82 20.01 -10.35 -1.87
N THR A 83 18.91 -10.24 -1.12
CA THR A 83 17.75 -11.13 -1.32
C THR A 83 16.60 -10.48 -2.10
N GLY A 84 16.73 -9.20 -2.45
CA GLY A 84 15.68 -8.47 -3.15
C GLY A 84 14.64 -7.88 -2.22
N ASN A 85 13.67 -7.19 -2.81
CA ASN A 85 12.57 -6.56 -2.08
C ASN A 85 11.53 -7.63 -1.69
N PRO A 86 11.39 -7.95 -0.39
CA PRO A 86 10.46 -8.99 0.04
C PRO A 86 8.99 -8.61 -0.15
N TYR A 87 8.69 -7.33 -0.39
CA TYR A 87 7.33 -6.83 -0.59
C TYR A 87 6.94 -6.75 -2.06
N LYS A 88 7.87 -7.04 -2.97
CA LYS A 88 7.70 -6.83 -4.41
C LYS A 88 6.44 -7.50 -4.95
N GLN A 89 6.23 -8.77 -4.65
CA GLN A 89 5.09 -9.50 -5.21
C GLN A 89 3.76 -8.97 -4.67
N LEU A 90 3.70 -8.61 -3.40
CA LEU A 90 2.50 -8.02 -2.80
C LEU A 90 2.16 -6.69 -3.47
N VAL A 91 3.16 -5.84 -3.67
CA VAL A 91 2.97 -4.53 -4.29
C VAL A 91 2.54 -4.68 -5.75
N LEU A 92 3.22 -5.52 -6.52
CA LEU A 92 2.88 -5.75 -7.93
C LEU A 92 1.48 -6.35 -8.08
N ASP A 93 1.09 -7.26 -7.17
CA ASP A 93 -0.26 -7.82 -7.17
C ASP A 93 -1.32 -6.74 -6.94
N LEU A 94 -1.09 -5.86 -5.96
CA LEU A 94 -2.01 -4.75 -5.68
C LEU A 94 -2.13 -3.81 -6.89
N ILE A 95 -1.02 -3.48 -7.54
CA ILE A 95 -1.02 -2.67 -8.76
C ILE A 95 -1.83 -3.35 -9.86
N LYS A 96 -1.61 -4.64 -10.07
CA LYS A 96 -2.34 -5.43 -11.06
C LYS A 96 -3.85 -5.42 -10.79
N ARG A 97 -4.23 -5.41 -9.52
CA ARG A 97 -5.63 -5.37 -9.10
C ARG A 97 -6.24 -3.97 -9.15
N GLY A 98 -5.45 -2.94 -9.49
CA GLY A 98 -5.95 -1.58 -9.69
C GLY A 98 -5.60 -0.59 -8.57
N VAL A 99 -4.82 -0.98 -7.57
CA VAL A 99 -4.33 -0.04 -6.55
C VAL A 99 -3.28 0.88 -7.18
N HIS A 100 -3.43 2.18 -6.97
CA HIS A 100 -2.45 3.18 -7.40
C HIS A 100 -1.40 3.36 -6.31
N VAL A 101 -0.17 2.90 -6.59
CA VAL A 101 0.94 3.00 -5.64
C VAL A 101 1.84 4.15 -6.06
N GLU A 102 2.20 5.02 -5.11
CA GLU A 102 3.05 6.19 -5.36
C GLU A 102 4.14 6.28 -4.30
N LEU A 103 5.29 6.85 -4.68
CA LEU A 103 6.36 7.21 -3.76
C LEU A 103 6.37 8.71 -3.54
N CYS A 104 6.50 9.11 -2.28
CA CYS A 104 6.66 10.52 -1.88
C CYS A 104 7.94 11.11 -2.46
N GLY A 105 7.83 12.24 -3.17
CA GLY A 105 8.99 12.90 -3.78
C GLY A 105 9.98 13.42 -2.75
N ALA A 106 9.52 13.87 -1.58
CA ALA A 106 10.42 14.29 -0.50
C ALA A 106 11.24 13.12 0.04
N THR A 107 10.60 11.97 0.22
CA THR A 107 11.28 10.73 0.64
C THR A 107 12.29 10.28 -0.42
N ALA A 108 11.92 10.34 -1.68
CA ALA A 108 12.82 9.99 -2.78
C ALA A 108 14.08 10.85 -2.75
N LYS A 109 13.94 12.15 -2.52
CA LYS A 109 15.08 13.07 -2.43
C LYS A 109 15.98 12.76 -1.23
N VAL A 110 15.38 12.51 -0.06
CA VAL A 110 16.13 12.20 1.15
C VAL A 110 16.98 10.95 1.00
N HIS A 111 16.42 9.91 0.38
CA HIS A 111 17.08 8.61 0.23
C HIS A 111 17.80 8.45 -1.11
N ASN A 112 17.72 9.44 -1.99
CA ASN A 112 18.27 9.38 -3.34
C ASN A 112 17.70 8.20 -4.15
N TYR A 113 16.39 8.03 -4.12
CA TYR A 113 15.69 7.08 -4.97
C TYR A 113 15.30 7.78 -6.27
N GLY A 114 15.83 7.32 -7.40
CA GLY A 114 15.43 7.83 -8.71
C GLY A 114 14.22 7.08 -9.27
N ASN A 115 13.58 7.65 -10.30
CA ASN A 115 12.46 6.98 -10.95
C ASN A 115 12.82 5.58 -11.46
N ALA A 116 14.06 5.40 -11.93
CA ALA A 116 14.54 4.11 -12.44
C ALA A 116 14.72 3.05 -11.35
N ASP A 117 14.72 3.45 -10.08
CA ASP A 117 14.90 2.54 -8.94
C ASP A 117 13.59 1.87 -8.50
N LEU A 118 12.46 2.33 -9.01
CA LEU A 118 11.15 1.89 -8.56
C LEU A 118 10.63 0.69 -9.34
N LEU A 119 9.76 -0.07 -8.70
CA LEU A 119 8.99 -1.12 -9.38
C LEU A 119 8.15 -0.51 -10.52
N PRO A 120 7.89 -1.27 -11.59
CA PRO A 120 7.09 -0.78 -12.70
C PRO A 120 5.70 -0.29 -12.25
N GLY A 121 5.28 0.84 -12.81
CA GLY A 121 3.95 1.39 -12.51
C GLY A 121 3.87 2.25 -11.26
N ILE A 122 5.01 2.59 -10.65
CA ILE A 122 5.03 3.44 -9.45
C ILE A 122 5.58 4.81 -9.82
N PRO A 123 4.73 5.86 -9.85
CA PRO A 123 5.19 7.23 -10.05
C PRO A 123 5.68 7.86 -8.74
N ILE A 124 6.44 8.93 -8.88
CA ILE A 124 6.86 9.77 -7.76
C ILE A 124 5.98 11.03 -7.78
N ASN A 125 5.33 11.33 -6.66
CA ASN A 125 4.52 12.54 -6.52
C ASN A 125 5.36 13.71 -5.95
N THR A 126 4.74 14.89 -5.81
CA THR A 126 5.42 16.07 -5.25
C THR A 126 5.92 15.79 -3.83
N ASP A 127 5.03 15.36 -2.97
CA ASP A 127 5.28 14.85 -1.62
C ASP A 127 4.01 14.23 -1.07
N ALA A 128 4.15 13.42 -0.01
CA ALA A 128 3.02 12.69 0.54
C ALA A 128 1.94 13.62 1.12
N MET A 129 2.34 14.72 1.76
CA MET A 129 1.39 15.64 2.39
C MET A 129 0.52 16.32 1.33
N ALA A 130 1.14 16.91 0.30
CA ALA A 130 0.41 17.60 -0.76
C ALA A 130 -0.49 16.62 -1.53
N ARG A 131 0.04 15.43 -1.86
CA ARG A 131 -0.72 14.44 -2.63
C ARG A 131 -1.90 13.90 -1.84
N THR A 132 -1.72 13.58 -0.57
CA THR A 132 -2.80 13.10 0.29
C THR A 132 -3.87 14.19 0.44
N THR A 133 -3.47 15.43 0.66
CA THR A 133 -4.38 16.56 0.76
C THR A 133 -5.19 16.73 -0.52
N GLN A 134 -4.52 16.66 -1.68
CA GLN A 134 -5.19 16.74 -2.98
C GLN A 134 -6.29 15.69 -3.13
N LEU A 135 -5.96 14.44 -2.80
CA LEU A 135 -6.91 13.34 -2.91
C LEU A 135 -8.09 13.51 -1.93
N VAL A 136 -7.81 13.95 -0.70
CA VAL A 136 -8.87 14.22 0.29
C VAL A 136 -9.80 15.32 -0.23
N GLN A 137 -9.25 16.38 -0.83
CA GLN A 137 -10.06 17.44 -1.45
C GLN A 137 -10.91 16.94 -2.61
N GLU A 138 -10.45 15.86 -3.28
CA GLU A 138 -11.19 15.20 -4.35
C GLU A 138 -12.20 14.17 -3.85
N GLY A 139 -12.40 14.08 -2.54
CA GLY A 139 -13.40 13.20 -1.94
C GLY A 139 -12.88 11.86 -1.45
N PHE A 140 -11.57 11.63 -1.45
CA PHE A 140 -11.00 10.40 -0.90
C PHE A 140 -10.97 10.47 0.62
N ILE A 141 -11.16 9.31 1.25
CA ILE A 141 -11.07 9.17 2.69
C ILE A 141 -9.64 8.71 3.01
N LYS A 142 -8.97 9.44 3.91
CA LYS A 142 -7.62 9.11 4.33
C LYS A 142 -7.62 7.97 5.34
N VAL A 143 -6.83 6.95 5.06
CA VAL A 143 -6.54 5.86 5.99
C VAL A 143 -5.08 5.97 6.39
N SER A 144 -4.81 6.09 7.69
CA SER A 144 -3.45 6.12 8.22
C SER A 144 -3.08 4.74 8.73
N GLU A 145 -2.02 4.20 8.13
CA GLU A 145 -1.48 2.90 8.47
C GLU A 145 0.00 3.02 8.78
N SER A 146 0.47 2.19 9.65
CA SER A 146 1.90 2.11 9.95
C SER A 146 2.39 0.67 9.93
#